data_cf129327843b6656218f31f5afb250e6
#
_entry.id   cf129327843b6656218f31f5afb250e6
#
_cell.length_a   1.000
_cell.length_b   1.000
_cell.length_c   1.000
_cell.angle_alpha   90.00
_cell.angle_beta   90.00
_cell.angle_gamma   90.00
#
_symmetry.space_group_name_H-M   'P 1'
#
loop_
_entity.id
_entity.type
_entity.pdbx_description
1 polymer ?
#
loop_
_entity_poly.entity_id
_entity_poly.type
_entity_poly.pdbx_seq_one_letter_code
_entity_poly.pdbx_strand_id
1 'polypeptide(L)'
;MSRVSIVIPVHDHEALTRRCLEALLPGLPGDGEVVVVDDASSDTTPEMLRSYGNRIRILTMPENVGFARACNEGAAVAAGELLLFLNNDTEPRTGWLEALLRHADRHPEAEVVGAKLVYPTGTVQHAGVVFGQDGYPHNLYAGLPEDHRAVERSRPLQAVTGACMLVRRDAFERIGGFEAGYENSLEDVDLCLRIGAEGGEVHYCHEAELVHMESASRGRRDRFQRSVDLYRRRWRGSVRRDDLSIYAEDGLIEVEYPASYPLRVSISPLLASVDDAREAEVERLLGTYAGQVSDLLAEVMRLTALAGVPPRPSGNGAAGADVEHRELLAEAHRLEAEARTLQERLAVPTDGLGYRYLVERVRAAVEERVPAGGKVLVVSRGDRELLDLGDVEAGHFPQDAEGRYLGHHPHDSADALARLEEQRRVGVGYLVLPATSYWWLDHYRDLADHLRNRCAATELGFCTIFELAPQREGAVRERVR
;
A
#
# COMPACT_ATOMS: atom_id res chain seq x y z
N MET A 1 -40.00 -1.02 5.32
CA MET A 1 -38.74 -1.71 5.70
C MET A 1 -37.66 -1.13 4.83
N SER A 2 -36.48 -0.95 5.31
CA SER A 2 -35.35 -0.47 4.52
C SER A 2 -34.93 -1.54 3.53
N ARG A 3 -34.64 -1.19 2.26
CA ARG A 3 -34.17 -2.14 1.27
C ARG A 3 -32.69 -2.45 1.45
N VAL A 4 -31.91 -1.39 1.73
CA VAL A 4 -30.46 -1.51 1.91
C VAL A 4 -30.02 -0.77 3.16
N SER A 5 -29.16 -1.39 3.95
CA SER A 5 -28.47 -0.77 5.07
C SER A 5 -26.98 -0.69 4.76
N ILE A 6 -26.44 0.53 4.72
CA ILE A 6 -25.00 0.75 4.51
C ILE A 6 -24.34 0.80 5.88
N VAL A 7 -23.48 -0.15 6.17
CA VAL A 7 -22.75 -0.30 7.43
C VAL A 7 -21.31 0.20 7.21
N ILE A 8 -20.93 1.26 7.95
CA ILE A 8 -19.63 1.91 7.83
C ILE A 8 -18.90 1.79 9.18
N PRO A 9 -17.94 0.87 9.34
CA PRO A 9 -17.09 0.84 10.52
C PRO A 9 -16.08 2.00 10.44
N VAL A 10 -15.88 2.69 11.57
CA VAL A 10 -15.03 3.88 11.65
C VAL A 10 -14.17 3.80 12.91
N HIS A 11 -12.87 4.03 12.76
CA HIS A 11 -11.98 4.26 13.90
C HIS A 11 -11.02 5.39 13.55
N ASP A 12 -11.20 6.56 14.16
CA ASP A 12 -10.49 7.80 13.84
C ASP A 12 -10.67 8.23 12.37
N HIS A 13 -9.79 9.09 11.86
CA HIS A 13 -9.77 9.59 10.46
C HIS A 13 -11.03 10.38 10.08
N GLU A 14 -11.41 11.35 10.93
CA GLU A 14 -12.58 12.24 10.76
C GLU A 14 -12.73 12.76 9.32
N ALA A 15 -11.67 13.29 8.75
CA ALA A 15 -11.71 13.91 7.41
C ALA A 15 -12.08 12.93 6.29
N LEU A 16 -11.61 11.69 6.36
CA LEU A 16 -11.95 10.64 5.38
C LEU A 16 -13.40 10.20 5.54
N THR A 17 -13.83 9.96 6.77
CA THR A 17 -15.22 9.60 7.09
C THR A 17 -16.19 10.68 6.63
N ARG A 18 -15.85 11.95 6.82
CA ARG A 18 -16.65 13.09 6.34
C ARG A 18 -16.79 13.06 4.82
N ARG A 19 -15.70 12.90 4.08
CA ARG A 19 -15.71 12.83 2.61
C ARG A 19 -16.55 11.66 2.09
N CYS A 20 -16.40 10.50 2.70
CA CYS A 20 -17.22 9.32 2.40
C CYS A 20 -18.73 9.61 2.59
N LEU A 21 -19.12 10.15 3.73
CA LEU A 21 -20.52 10.48 4.02
C LEU A 21 -21.08 11.59 3.11
N GLU A 22 -20.29 12.60 2.78
CA GLU A 22 -20.68 13.68 1.87
C GLU A 22 -20.87 13.18 0.42
N ALA A 23 -20.06 12.21 -0.03
CA ALA A 23 -20.23 11.58 -1.32
C ALA A 23 -21.40 10.59 -1.37
N LEU A 24 -21.63 9.85 -0.27
CA LEU A 24 -22.64 8.80 -0.15
C LEU A 24 -24.07 9.34 -0.01
N LEU A 25 -24.28 10.27 0.95
CA LEU A 25 -25.62 10.64 1.39
C LEU A 25 -26.52 11.27 0.31
N PRO A 26 -26.01 12.05 -0.67
CA PRO A 26 -26.84 12.59 -1.75
C PRO A 26 -27.45 11.51 -2.67
N GLY A 27 -26.80 10.37 -2.80
CA GLY A 27 -27.22 9.21 -3.62
C GLY A 27 -27.99 8.12 -2.87
N LEU A 28 -28.26 8.31 -1.56
CA LEU A 28 -28.97 7.31 -0.78
C LEU A 28 -30.46 7.25 -1.19
N PRO A 29 -30.99 6.06 -1.59
CA PRO A 29 -32.43 5.93 -1.89
C PRO A 29 -33.28 6.17 -0.64
N GLY A 30 -34.53 6.61 -0.86
CA GLY A 30 -35.46 6.97 0.24
C GLY A 30 -35.83 5.81 1.19
N ASP A 31 -35.59 4.58 0.77
CA ASP A 31 -35.72 3.34 1.54
C ASP A 31 -34.36 2.76 1.98
N GLY A 32 -33.29 3.56 1.92
CA GLY A 32 -31.97 3.22 2.42
C GLY A 32 -31.68 3.82 3.80
N GLU A 33 -30.82 3.19 4.56
CA GLU A 33 -30.29 3.73 5.82
C GLU A 33 -28.76 3.62 5.86
N VAL A 34 -28.13 4.49 6.65
CA VAL A 34 -26.70 4.46 6.93
C VAL A 34 -26.50 4.22 8.43
N VAL A 35 -25.77 3.16 8.76
CA VAL A 35 -25.36 2.80 10.12
C VAL A 35 -23.86 2.98 10.20
N VAL A 36 -23.41 3.99 10.95
CA VAL A 36 -21.99 4.22 11.22
C VAL A 36 -21.66 3.59 12.56
N VAL A 37 -20.67 2.69 12.55
CA VAL A 37 -20.18 2.05 13.77
C VAL A 37 -18.87 2.72 14.16
N ASP A 38 -18.96 3.60 15.16
CA ASP A 38 -17.81 4.27 15.76
C ASP A 38 -17.08 3.29 16.68
N ASP A 39 -16.00 2.70 16.20
CA ASP A 39 -15.20 1.68 16.88
C ASP A 39 -14.20 2.32 17.87
N ALA A 40 -14.75 3.09 18.82
CA ALA A 40 -14.02 3.81 19.87
C ALA A 40 -12.99 4.81 19.30
N SER A 41 -13.42 5.70 18.40
CA SER A 41 -12.58 6.78 17.89
C SER A 41 -12.14 7.73 19.01
N SER A 42 -10.90 8.19 18.93
CA SER A 42 -10.26 9.08 19.91
C SER A 42 -10.03 10.50 19.40
N ASP A 43 -10.21 10.74 18.11
CA ASP A 43 -10.11 12.04 17.45
C ASP A 43 -11.46 12.77 17.42
N THR A 44 -11.64 13.75 16.54
CA THR A 44 -12.89 14.54 16.37
C THR A 44 -14.01 13.79 15.64
N THR A 45 -13.83 12.51 15.29
CA THR A 45 -14.82 11.69 14.58
C THR A 45 -16.18 11.63 15.32
N PRO A 46 -16.25 11.38 16.66
CA PRO A 46 -17.55 11.31 17.34
C PRO A 46 -18.34 12.63 17.30
N GLU A 47 -17.67 13.80 17.39
CA GLU A 47 -18.27 15.11 17.25
C GLU A 47 -18.82 15.32 15.84
N MET A 48 -18.03 14.98 14.85
CA MET A 48 -18.38 15.08 13.44
C MET A 48 -19.61 14.22 13.12
N LEU A 49 -19.62 12.97 13.54
CA LEU A 49 -20.76 12.06 13.30
C LEU A 49 -22.05 12.59 13.89
N ARG A 50 -22.02 13.13 15.13
CA ARG A 50 -23.21 13.76 15.77
C ARG A 50 -23.78 14.92 14.97
N SER A 51 -22.96 15.63 14.19
CA SER A 51 -23.42 16.76 13.35
C SER A 51 -24.35 16.34 12.20
N TYR A 52 -24.35 15.06 11.81
CA TYR A 52 -25.25 14.53 10.77
C TYR A 52 -26.69 14.34 11.26
N GLY A 53 -26.92 14.32 12.58
CA GLY A 53 -28.26 14.17 13.17
C GLY A 53 -28.95 12.87 12.73
N ASN A 54 -30.19 12.97 12.28
CA ASN A 54 -31.00 11.81 11.88
C ASN A 54 -30.70 11.26 10.49
N ARG A 55 -29.71 11.83 9.78
CA ARG A 55 -29.32 11.34 8.44
C ARG A 55 -28.55 10.03 8.50
N ILE A 56 -27.94 9.75 9.64
CA ILE A 56 -27.20 8.51 9.90
C ILE A 56 -27.58 7.97 11.27
N ARG A 57 -27.50 6.66 11.44
CA ARG A 57 -27.58 6.00 12.74
C ARG A 57 -26.19 5.74 13.25
N ILE A 58 -25.87 6.15 14.46
CA ILE A 58 -24.55 5.97 15.07
C ILE A 58 -24.65 4.86 16.13
N LEU A 59 -23.75 3.88 16.02
CA LEU A 59 -23.49 2.87 17.03
C LEU A 59 -22.07 3.09 17.55
N THR A 60 -21.91 3.40 18.84
CA THR A 60 -20.59 3.64 19.43
C THR A 60 -20.15 2.41 20.22
N MET A 61 -18.98 1.89 19.90
CA MET A 61 -18.37 0.78 20.61
C MET A 61 -17.61 1.27 21.84
N PRO A 62 -17.59 0.51 22.95
CA PRO A 62 -16.89 0.91 24.16
C PRO A 62 -15.36 0.81 24.05
N GLU A 63 -14.87 0.00 23.14
CA GLU A 63 -13.45 -0.23 22.82
C GLU A 63 -13.27 -0.59 21.35
N ASN A 64 -12.07 -0.46 20.81
CA ASN A 64 -11.77 -0.86 19.43
C ASN A 64 -11.83 -2.38 19.31
N VAL A 65 -12.87 -2.87 18.65
CA VAL A 65 -13.14 -4.30 18.43
C VAL A 65 -12.67 -4.81 17.06
N GLY A 66 -12.31 -3.91 16.16
CA GLY A 66 -11.84 -4.19 14.81
C GLY A 66 -12.94 -4.38 13.77
N PHE A 67 -12.56 -4.38 12.49
CA PHE A 67 -13.46 -4.34 11.34
C PHE A 67 -14.57 -5.41 11.38
N ALA A 68 -14.19 -6.68 11.51
CA ALA A 68 -15.15 -7.79 11.45
C ALA A 68 -16.25 -7.68 12.51
N ARG A 69 -15.89 -7.37 13.77
CA ARG A 69 -16.86 -7.23 14.86
C ARG A 69 -17.69 -5.97 14.72
N ALA A 70 -17.08 -4.85 14.35
CA ALA A 70 -17.80 -3.60 14.11
C ALA A 70 -18.84 -3.76 13.00
N CYS A 71 -18.48 -4.43 11.90
CA CYS A 71 -19.43 -4.76 10.83
C CYS A 71 -20.58 -5.67 11.31
N ASN A 72 -20.28 -6.68 12.12
CA ASN A 72 -21.32 -7.58 12.69
C ASN A 72 -22.29 -6.82 13.60
N GLU A 73 -21.78 -5.95 14.47
CA GLU A 73 -22.63 -5.11 15.35
C GLU A 73 -23.49 -4.13 14.54
N GLY A 74 -22.91 -3.52 13.49
CA GLY A 74 -23.66 -2.68 12.57
C GLY A 74 -24.78 -3.43 11.84
N ALA A 75 -24.49 -4.62 11.35
CA ALA A 75 -25.47 -5.50 10.69
C ALA A 75 -26.60 -5.93 11.62
N ALA A 76 -26.30 -6.20 12.90
CA ALA A 76 -27.28 -6.58 13.91
C ALA A 76 -28.34 -5.50 14.19
N VAL A 77 -27.98 -4.23 14.07
CA VAL A 77 -28.92 -3.10 14.28
C VAL A 77 -29.53 -2.59 12.97
N ALA A 78 -29.00 -2.97 11.83
CA ALA A 78 -29.50 -2.61 10.51
C ALA A 78 -30.85 -3.26 10.21
N ALA A 79 -31.70 -2.63 9.36
CA ALA A 79 -33.05 -3.10 9.05
C ALA A 79 -33.24 -3.56 7.59
N GLY A 80 -32.23 -3.32 6.71
CA GLY A 80 -32.32 -3.63 5.28
C GLY A 80 -32.26 -5.11 4.97
N GLU A 81 -32.92 -5.52 3.87
CA GLU A 81 -32.81 -6.86 3.32
C GLU A 81 -31.44 -7.13 2.68
N LEU A 82 -30.76 -6.05 2.28
CA LEU A 82 -29.42 -6.04 1.77
C LEU A 82 -28.52 -5.28 2.74
N LEU A 83 -27.37 -5.84 3.07
CA LEU A 83 -26.33 -5.24 3.89
C LEU A 83 -25.19 -4.79 2.97
N LEU A 84 -24.85 -3.53 2.96
CA LEU A 84 -23.71 -2.99 2.23
C LEU A 84 -22.62 -2.57 3.20
N PHE A 85 -21.56 -3.32 3.28
CA PHE A 85 -20.37 -2.94 4.04
C PHE A 85 -19.53 -1.97 3.20
N LEU A 86 -19.13 -0.86 3.81
CA LEU A 86 -18.41 0.20 3.12
C LEU A 86 -17.32 0.77 4.02
N ASN A 87 -16.08 0.84 3.51
CA ASN A 87 -14.99 1.51 4.21
C ASN A 87 -15.20 3.02 4.27
N ASN A 88 -14.80 3.63 5.38
CA ASN A 88 -14.94 5.07 5.62
C ASN A 88 -13.96 5.95 4.81
N ASP A 89 -13.01 5.34 4.09
CA ASP A 89 -12.05 6.00 3.20
C ASP A 89 -12.34 5.75 1.71
N THR A 90 -13.62 5.47 1.40
CA THR A 90 -14.12 5.35 0.02
C THR A 90 -14.89 6.59 -0.40
N GLU A 91 -14.79 6.96 -1.68
CA GLU A 91 -15.60 7.99 -2.31
C GLU A 91 -16.40 7.38 -3.47
N PRO A 92 -17.70 7.12 -3.28
CA PRO A 92 -18.56 6.59 -4.30
C PRO A 92 -18.71 7.53 -5.51
N ARG A 93 -18.64 6.98 -6.74
CA ARG A 93 -18.97 7.70 -7.96
C ARG A 93 -20.49 7.67 -8.22
N THR A 94 -20.98 8.61 -9.03
CA THR A 94 -22.42 8.71 -9.35
C THR A 94 -22.96 7.38 -9.92
N GLY A 95 -24.09 6.90 -9.40
CA GLY A 95 -24.77 5.71 -9.90
C GLY A 95 -24.24 4.36 -9.36
N TRP A 96 -23.24 4.39 -8.48
CA TRP A 96 -22.60 3.18 -7.96
C TRP A 96 -23.57 2.26 -7.19
N LEU A 97 -24.39 2.84 -6.31
CA LEU A 97 -25.33 2.07 -5.48
C LEU A 97 -26.46 1.48 -6.31
N GLU A 98 -27.00 2.29 -7.25
CA GLU A 98 -27.99 1.81 -8.22
C GLU A 98 -27.45 0.67 -9.09
N ALA A 99 -26.16 0.70 -9.44
CA ALA A 99 -25.50 -0.38 -10.18
C ALA A 99 -25.44 -1.66 -9.35
N LEU A 100 -25.02 -1.59 -8.07
CA LEU A 100 -25.01 -2.75 -7.17
C LEU A 100 -26.41 -3.34 -6.97
N LEU A 101 -27.39 -2.49 -6.66
CA LEU A 101 -28.76 -2.93 -6.42
C LEU A 101 -29.38 -3.56 -7.68
N ARG A 102 -29.18 -2.93 -8.85
CA ARG A 102 -29.61 -3.47 -10.14
C ARG A 102 -28.94 -4.80 -10.47
N HIS A 103 -27.66 -4.95 -10.15
CA HIS A 103 -26.94 -6.21 -10.34
C HIS A 103 -27.51 -7.31 -9.44
N ALA A 104 -27.74 -7.04 -8.16
CA ALA A 104 -28.35 -7.96 -7.22
C ALA A 104 -29.79 -8.38 -7.62
N ASP A 105 -30.57 -7.47 -8.23
CA ASP A 105 -31.91 -7.77 -8.74
C ASP A 105 -31.89 -8.68 -9.98
N ARG A 106 -30.89 -8.47 -10.86
CA ARG A 106 -30.75 -9.29 -12.09
C ARG A 106 -30.16 -10.66 -11.82
N HIS A 107 -29.44 -10.80 -10.72
CA HIS A 107 -28.70 -11.98 -10.30
C HIS A 107 -29.15 -12.42 -8.90
N PRO A 108 -30.34 -13.03 -8.75
CA PRO A 108 -30.84 -13.48 -7.45
C PRO A 108 -29.96 -14.56 -6.82
N GLU A 109 -29.19 -15.31 -7.63
CA GLU A 109 -28.16 -16.27 -7.20
C GLU A 109 -26.94 -15.62 -6.56
N ALA A 110 -26.67 -14.34 -6.86
CA ALA A 110 -25.57 -13.58 -6.25
C ALA A 110 -25.96 -13.20 -4.81
N GLU A 111 -25.34 -13.86 -3.85
CA GLU A 111 -25.51 -13.55 -2.43
C GLU A 111 -24.56 -12.46 -1.96
N VAL A 112 -23.46 -12.26 -2.70
CA VAL A 112 -22.48 -11.17 -2.49
C VAL A 112 -22.21 -10.46 -3.80
N VAL A 113 -22.18 -9.12 -3.79
CA VAL A 113 -21.79 -8.30 -4.94
C VAL A 113 -20.76 -7.26 -4.49
N GLY A 114 -19.56 -7.33 -5.06
CA GLY A 114 -18.47 -6.38 -4.84
C GLY A 114 -18.37 -5.33 -5.94
N ALA A 115 -17.94 -4.14 -5.59
CA ALA A 115 -17.74 -3.02 -6.51
C ALA A 115 -16.33 -3.00 -7.11
N LYS A 116 -16.15 -2.24 -8.19
CA LYS A 116 -14.84 -1.81 -8.70
C LYS A 116 -14.26 -0.73 -7.79
N LEU A 117 -13.05 -0.94 -7.29
CA LEU A 117 -12.33 0.09 -6.56
C LEU A 117 -11.15 0.58 -7.40
N VAL A 118 -10.98 1.89 -7.41
CA VAL A 118 -9.89 2.56 -8.11
C VAL A 118 -9.09 3.42 -7.15
N TYR A 119 -7.80 3.53 -7.38
CA TYR A 119 -6.98 4.50 -6.69
C TYR A 119 -7.33 5.93 -7.16
N PRO A 120 -7.05 6.97 -6.36
CA PRO A 120 -7.20 8.37 -6.80
C PRO A 120 -6.47 8.70 -8.10
N THR A 121 -5.62 7.83 -8.54
CA THR A 121 -4.72 7.88 -9.68
C THR A 121 -5.36 7.45 -10.98
N GLY A 122 -6.57 6.86 -10.93
CA GLY A 122 -7.23 6.30 -12.11
C GLY A 122 -6.75 4.89 -12.47
N THR A 123 -6.06 4.20 -11.56
CA THR A 123 -5.74 2.79 -11.73
C THR A 123 -6.60 1.90 -10.85
N VAL A 124 -6.86 0.68 -11.31
CA VAL A 124 -7.65 -0.30 -10.59
C VAL A 124 -6.94 -0.73 -9.32
N GLN A 125 -7.63 -0.67 -8.19
CA GLN A 125 -7.21 -1.30 -6.95
C GLN A 125 -7.79 -2.70 -6.81
N HIS A 126 -9.07 -2.85 -7.18
CA HIS A 126 -9.82 -4.09 -7.03
C HIS A 126 -10.87 -4.23 -8.13
N ALA A 127 -10.84 -5.37 -8.81
CA ALA A 127 -11.87 -5.82 -9.76
C ALA A 127 -12.31 -7.26 -9.44
N GLY A 128 -12.38 -7.58 -8.14
CA GLY A 128 -12.60 -8.91 -7.62
C GLY A 128 -11.31 -9.57 -7.08
N VAL A 129 -11.46 -10.76 -6.51
CA VAL A 129 -10.35 -11.54 -5.96
C VAL A 129 -10.20 -12.83 -6.74
N VAL A 130 -8.98 -13.14 -7.14
CA VAL A 130 -8.56 -14.42 -7.73
C VAL A 130 -7.58 -15.12 -6.82
N PHE A 131 -7.45 -16.43 -6.97
CA PHE A 131 -6.55 -17.24 -6.16
C PHE A 131 -5.39 -17.74 -7.02
N GLY A 132 -4.18 -17.34 -6.63
CA GLY A 132 -2.94 -17.73 -7.28
C GLY A 132 -2.62 -19.21 -7.12
N GLN A 133 -1.58 -19.67 -7.81
CA GLN A 133 -1.15 -21.07 -7.79
C GLN A 133 -0.70 -21.53 -6.40
N ASP A 134 -0.36 -20.61 -5.51
CA ASP A 134 -0.06 -20.84 -4.09
C ASP A 134 -1.32 -20.96 -3.21
N GLY A 135 -2.52 -20.72 -3.80
CA GLY A 135 -3.80 -20.70 -3.10
C GLY A 135 -4.01 -19.46 -2.24
N TYR A 136 -3.26 -18.36 -2.51
CA TYR A 136 -3.44 -17.09 -1.82
C TYR A 136 -4.32 -16.13 -2.64
N PRO A 137 -5.17 -15.28 -1.99
CA PRO A 137 -6.02 -14.32 -2.69
C PRO A 137 -5.22 -13.12 -3.19
N HIS A 138 -5.52 -12.69 -4.41
CA HIS A 138 -4.94 -11.51 -5.04
C HIS A 138 -6.05 -10.64 -5.65
N ASN A 139 -5.89 -9.32 -5.59
CA ASN A 139 -6.78 -8.41 -6.28
C ASN A 139 -6.61 -8.56 -7.79
N LEU A 140 -7.70 -8.92 -8.47
CA LEU A 140 -7.73 -9.06 -9.91
C LEU A 140 -7.52 -7.68 -10.56
N TYR A 141 -6.64 -7.62 -11.55
CA TYR A 141 -6.34 -6.43 -12.36
C TYR A 141 -5.82 -5.20 -11.59
N ALA A 142 -5.30 -5.38 -10.38
CA ALA A 142 -4.68 -4.28 -9.65
C ALA A 142 -3.57 -3.64 -10.47
N GLY A 143 -3.63 -2.32 -10.62
CA GLY A 143 -2.69 -1.51 -11.40
C GLY A 143 -3.04 -1.31 -12.86
N LEU A 144 -4.09 -1.96 -13.42
CA LEU A 144 -4.59 -1.65 -14.76
C LEU A 144 -5.27 -0.25 -14.77
N PRO A 145 -5.29 0.44 -15.92
CA PRO A 145 -6.16 1.62 -16.10
C PRO A 145 -7.62 1.30 -15.76
N GLU A 146 -8.33 2.24 -15.15
CA GLU A 146 -9.72 2.03 -14.71
C GLU A 146 -10.70 1.73 -15.85
N ASP A 147 -10.38 2.16 -17.08
CA ASP A 147 -11.13 1.96 -18.32
C ASP A 147 -10.62 0.78 -19.17
N HIS A 148 -9.73 -0.05 -18.61
CA HIS A 148 -9.23 -1.21 -19.35
C HIS A 148 -10.35 -2.24 -19.57
N ARG A 149 -10.51 -2.73 -20.81
CA ARG A 149 -11.60 -3.63 -21.22
C ARG A 149 -11.78 -4.89 -20.37
N ALA A 150 -10.70 -5.42 -19.78
CA ALA A 150 -10.77 -6.60 -18.91
C ALA A 150 -11.46 -6.30 -17.57
N VAL A 151 -11.39 -5.04 -17.13
CA VAL A 151 -12.00 -4.57 -15.89
C VAL A 151 -13.48 -4.27 -16.06
N GLU A 152 -13.90 -3.88 -17.27
CA GLU A 152 -15.28 -3.52 -17.60
C GLU A 152 -16.18 -4.74 -17.86
N ARG A 153 -16.02 -5.78 -17.06
CA ARG A 153 -16.81 -7.01 -17.19
C ARG A 153 -17.22 -7.54 -15.83
N SER A 154 -18.53 -7.46 -15.53
CA SER A 154 -19.09 -8.13 -14.35
C SER A 154 -19.06 -9.64 -14.52
N ARG A 155 -18.73 -10.36 -13.44
CA ARG A 155 -18.60 -11.82 -13.47
C ARG A 155 -18.73 -12.45 -12.09
N PRO A 156 -19.10 -13.77 -12.01
CA PRO A 156 -18.93 -14.53 -10.79
C PRO A 156 -17.46 -14.77 -10.48
N LEU A 157 -17.09 -14.67 -9.21
CA LEU A 157 -15.75 -14.90 -8.67
C LEU A 157 -15.88 -15.70 -7.36
N GLN A 158 -14.76 -16.07 -6.75
CA GLN A 158 -14.79 -16.73 -5.45
C GLN A 158 -14.84 -15.75 -4.28
N ALA A 159 -14.32 -14.53 -4.46
CA ALA A 159 -14.35 -13.50 -3.43
C ALA A 159 -14.27 -12.08 -4.01
N VAL A 160 -14.66 -11.11 -3.19
CA VAL A 160 -14.53 -9.66 -3.41
C VAL A 160 -14.11 -9.00 -2.10
N THR A 161 -13.65 -7.74 -2.16
CA THR A 161 -13.19 -7.01 -0.96
C THR A 161 -14.33 -6.46 -0.12
N GLY A 162 -14.15 -6.43 1.20
CA GLY A 162 -15.04 -5.81 2.17
C GLY A 162 -15.07 -4.29 2.12
N ALA A 163 -14.18 -3.64 1.36
CA ALA A 163 -14.16 -2.18 1.25
C ALA A 163 -15.42 -1.61 0.59
N CYS A 164 -16.06 -2.38 -0.32
CA CYS A 164 -17.43 -2.14 -0.79
C CYS A 164 -18.08 -3.47 -1.19
N MET A 165 -18.90 -4.02 -0.29
CA MET A 165 -19.48 -5.37 -0.42
C MET A 165 -20.96 -5.35 -0.04
N LEU A 166 -21.84 -5.63 -1.02
CA LEU A 166 -23.25 -5.85 -0.81
C LEU A 166 -23.50 -7.33 -0.54
N VAL A 167 -24.20 -7.65 0.53
CA VAL A 167 -24.50 -9.04 0.93
C VAL A 167 -25.99 -9.19 1.22
N ARG A 168 -26.62 -10.27 0.77
CA ARG A 168 -27.98 -10.60 1.19
C ARG A 168 -28.00 -10.90 2.69
N ARG A 169 -28.93 -10.29 3.42
CA ARG A 169 -29.01 -10.44 4.88
C ARG A 169 -29.16 -11.90 5.31
N ASP A 170 -30.03 -12.64 4.65
CA ASP A 170 -30.26 -14.06 4.96
C ASP A 170 -29.00 -14.93 4.74
N ALA A 171 -28.20 -14.63 3.72
CA ALA A 171 -26.90 -15.26 3.50
C ALA A 171 -25.91 -14.90 4.60
N PHE A 172 -25.84 -13.61 4.97
CA PHE A 172 -24.94 -13.12 6.02
C PHE A 172 -25.27 -13.76 7.39
N GLU A 173 -26.57 -13.79 7.75
CA GLU A 173 -27.03 -14.37 9.00
C GLU A 173 -26.86 -15.91 9.03
N ARG A 174 -27.10 -16.58 7.93
CA ARG A 174 -26.94 -18.03 7.78
C ARG A 174 -25.54 -18.52 8.08
N ILE A 175 -24.52 -17.74 7.64
CA ILE A 175 -23.12 -18.09 7.88
C ILE A 175 -22.56 -17.51 9.19
N GLY A 176 -23.38 -16.74 9.96
CA GLY A 176 -22.97 -16.13 11.22
C GLY A 176 -22.12 -14.86 11.09
N GLY A 177 -22.20 -14.16 9.95
CA GLY A 177 -21.48 -12.90 9.69
C GLY A 177 -19.98 -13.04 9.45
N PHE A 178 -19.24 -11.96 9.64
CA PHE A 178 -17.77 -11.98 9.56
C PHE A 178 -17.16 -12.79 10.71
N GLU A 179 -16.12 -13.56 10.41
CA GLU A 179 -15.36 -14.32 11.40
C GLU A 179 -14.45 -13.38 12.22
N ALA A 180 -14.75 -13.22 13.49
CA ALA A 180 -14.05 -12.30 14.39
C ALA A 180 -12.60 -12.71 14.73
N GLY A 181 -12.18 -13.87 14.30
CA GLY A 181 -10.80 -14.34 14.44
C GLY A 181 -9.82 -13.70 13.44
N TYR A 182 -10.35 -13.04 12.40
CA TYR A 182 -9.54 -12.22 11.51
C TYR A 182 -9.36 -10.82 12.09
N GLU A 183 -8.12 -10.32 12.06
CA GLU A 183 -7.77 -9.03 12.61
C GLU A 183 -7.41 -8.03 11.48
N ASN A 184 -8.43 -7.43 10.86
CA ASN A 184 -8.34 -6.43 9.79
C ASN A 184 -7.64 -6.93 8.51
N SER A 185 -7.89 -8.16 8.09
CA SER A 185 -7.37 -8.72 6.82
C SER A 185 -7.98 -10.09 6.58
N LEU A 186 -8.45 -10.34 5.35
CA LEU A 186 -8.97 -11.63 4.86
C LEU A 186 -10.32 -12.06 5.48
N GLU A 187 -10.97 -11.27 6.33
CA GLU A 187 -12.31 -11.51 6.83
C GLU A 187 -13.36 -11.48 5.73
N ASP A 188 -13.17 -10.63 4.73
CA ASP A 188 -13.99 -10.48 3.53
C ASP A 188 -13.86 -11.69 2.60
N VAL A 189 -12.64 -12.13 2.36
CA VAL A 189 -12.36 -13.36 1.59
C VAL A 189 -12.96 -14.57 2.29
N ASP A 190 -12.80 -14.70 3.61
CA ASP A 190 -13.39 -15.79 4.40
C ASP A 190 -14.92 -15.81 4.33
N LEU A 191 -15.55 -14.65 4.43
CA LEU A 191 -17.00 -14.51 4.31
C LEU A 191 -17.49 -15.01 2.93
N CYS A 192 -16.87 -14.55 1.85
CA CYS A 192 -17.18 -14.96 0.50
C CYS A 192 -17.02 -16.48 0.31
N LEU A 193 -15.90 -17.05 0.80
CA LEU A 193 -15.63 -18.47 0.67
C LEU A 193 -16.60 -19.34 1.50
N ARG A 194 -17.07 -18.86 2.67
CA ARG A 194 -18.11 -19.57 3.44
C ARG A 194 -19.45 -19.56 2.73
N ILE A 195 -19.85 -18.43 2.13
CA ILE A 195 -21.06 -18.33 1.30
C ILE A 195 -20.96 -19.26 0.10
N GLY A 196 -19.83 -19.24 -0.61
CA GLY A 196 -19.57 -20.14 -1.74
C GLY A 196 -19.58 -21.63 -1.37
N ALA A 197 -19.09 -21.99 -0.18
CA ALA A 197 -19.12 -23.36 0.31
C ALA A 197 -20.55 -23.88 0.58
N GLU A 198 -21.52 -23.00 0.83
CA GLU A 198 -22.94 -23.31 0.96
C GLU A 198 -23.72 -23.21 -0.36
N GLY A 199 -23.04 -22.92 -1.48
CA GLY A 199 -23.61 -22.88 -2.82
C GLY A 199 -24.13 -21.51 -3.26
N GLY A 200 -23.87 -20.44 -2.49
CA GLY A 200 -24.14 -19.05 -2.90
C GLY A 200 -23.08 -18.54 -3.89
N GLU A 201 -23.44 -17.56 -4.71
CA GLU A 201 -22.52 -16.95 -5.67
C GLU A 201 -22.01 -15.61 -5.18
N VAL A 202 -20.77 -15.30 -5.54
CA VAL A 202 -20.10 -14.02 -5.30
C VAL A 202 -19.82 -13.36 -6.63
N HIS A 203 -20.31 -12.15 -6.84
CA HIS A 203 -20.16 -11.43 -8.10
C HIS A 203 -19.32 -10.15 -7.95
N TYR A 204 -18.56 -9.84 -8.97
CA TYR A 204 -17.96 -8.52 -9.20
C TYR A 204 -18.89 -7.73 -10.14
N CYS A 205 -19.20 -6.48 -9.77
CA CYS A 205 -19.99 -5.53 -10.56
C CYS A 205 -19.12 -4.37 -11.01
N HIS A 206 -18.72 -4.34 -12.29
CA HIS A 206 -17.84 -3.29 -12.82
C HIS A 206 -18.50 -1.90 -12.91
N GLU A 207 -19.84 -1.87 -13.07
CA GLU A 207 -20.61 -0.61 -13.16
C GLU A 207 -20.66 0.16 -11.82
N ALA A 208 -20.43 -0.53 -10.70
CA ALA A 208 -20.36 0.09 -9.38
C ALA A 208 -18.91 0.48 -9.08
N GLU A 209 -18.61 1.77 -9.13
CA GLU A 209 -17.25 2.26 -9.02
C GLU A 209 -17.09 3.24 -7.87
N LEU A 210 -16.01 3.06 -7.10
CA LEU A 210 -15.62 3.93 -5.99
C LEU A 210 -14.12 4.23 -6.04
N VAL A 211 -13.76 5.44 -5.63
CA VAL A 211 -12.36 5.76 -5.31
C VAL A 211 -12.09 5.31 -3.89
N HIS A 212 -11.01 4.54 -3.66
CA HIS A 212 -10.61 4.08 -2.34
C HIS A 212 -9.22 4.62 -2.00
N MET A 213 -9.15 5.42 -0.93
CA MET A 213 -7.95 6.16 -0.56
C MET A 213 -6.86 5.28 0.04
N GLU A 214 -7.20 4.03 0.44
CA GLU A 214 -6.31 3.09 1.12
C GLU A 214 -5.49 3.79 2.22
N SER A 215 -6.19 4.51 3.09
CA SER A 215 -5.59 5.04 4.28
C SER A 215 -5.22 3.85 5.15
N ALA A 216 -3.97 3.51 5.14
CA ALA A 216 -3.42 2.34 5.79
C ALA A 216 -3.91 2.25 7.23
N SER A 217 -4.82 1.34 7.46
CA SER A 217 -5.04 0.79 8.79
C SER A 217 -3.71 0.21 9.25
N ARG A 218 -2.98 0.94 10.10
CA ARG A 218 -1.66 0.56 10.62
C ARG A 218 -1.81 -0.63 11.55
N GLY A 219 -2.11 -1.80 10.94
CA GLY A 219 -2.14 -3.08 11.63
C GLY A 219 -0.72 -3.57 11.89
N ARG A 220 -0.41 -3.91 13.12
CA ARG A 220 0.85 -4.55 13.48
C ARG A 220 1.05 -5.81 12.62
N ARG A 221 2.26 -6.02 12.11
CA ARG A 221 2.65 -7.24 11.35
C ARG A 221 2.12 -8.53 11.97
N ASP A 222 2.08 -8.61 13.30
CA ASP A 222 1.60 -9.77 14.05
C ASP A 222 0.10 -10.05 13.85
N ARG A 223 -0.74 -9.02 13.70
CA ARG A 223 -2.18 -9.17 13.43
C ARG A 223 -2.41 -9.72 12.03
N PHE A 224 -1.75 -9.14 11.05
CA PHE A 224 -1.79 -9.61 9.67
C PHE A 224 -1.35 -11.07 9.57
N GLN A 225 -0.25 -11.45 10.21
CA GLN A 225 0.25 -12.83 10.19
C GLN A 225 -0.75 -13.82 10.80
N ARG A 226 -1.46 -13.44 11.89
CA ARG A 226 -2.52 -14.28 12.47
C ARG A 226 -3.68 -14.53 11.51
N SER A 227 -4.12 -13.48 10.80
CA SER A 227 -5.14 -13.61 9.76
C SER A 227 -4.68 -14.52 8.62
N VAL A 228 -3.46 -14.37 8.13
CA VAL A 228 -2.85 -15.23 7.10
C VAL A 228 -2.78 -16.68 7.58
N ASP A 229 -2.38 -16.93 8.81
CA ASP A 229 -2.29 -18.30 9.35
C ASP A 229 -3.67 -18.94 9.53
N LEU A 230 -4.69 -18.16 9.92
CA LEU A 230 -6.08 -18.62 9.99
C LEU A 230 -6.60 -18.98 8.59
N TYR A 231 -6.41 -18.08 7.61
CA TYR A 231 -6.77 -18.32 6.21
C TYR A 231 -6.10 -19.58 5.66
N ARG A 232 -4.78 -19.73 5.83
CA ARG A 232 -4.02 -20.89 5.33
C ARG A 232 -4.55 -22.20 5.89
N ARG A 233 -4.87 -22.24 7.19
CA ARG A 233 -5.42 -23.46 7.84
C ARG A 233 -6.80 -23.79 7.30
N ARG A 234 -7.62 -22.79 6.99
CA ARG A 234 -9.03 -22.98 6.62
C ARG A 234 -9.22 -23.22 5.13
N TRP A 235 -8.52 -22.45 4.29
CA TRP A 235 -8.88 -22.30 2.88
C TRP A 235 -7.83 -22.71 1.86
N ARG A 236 -6.54 -22.62 2.17
CA ARG A 236 -5.46 -22.80 1.18
C ARG A 236 -5.58 -24.07 0.34
N GLY A 237 -6.11 -25.15 0.90
CA GLY A 237 -6.29 -26.45 0.21
C GLY A 237 -7.61 -26.60 -0.56
N SER A 238 -8.59 -25.71 -0.35
CA SER A 238 -9.96 -25.83 -0.86
C SER A 238 -10.35 -24.78 -1.89
N VAL A 239 -9.58 -23.67 -2.01
CA VAL A 239 -9.85 -22.64 -3.03
C VAL A 239 -9.51 -23.13 -4.43
N ARG A 240 -10.31 -22.73 -5.41
CA ARG A 240 -10.02 -22.94 -6.82
C ARG A 240 -8.98 -21.93 -7.27
N ARG A 241 -7.87 -22.38 -7.84
CA ARG A 241 -6.80 -21.54 -8.42
C ARG A 241 -7.27 -21.08 -9.79
N ASP A 242 -7.73 -19.86 -9.90
CA ASP A 242 -8.45 -19.33 -11.07
C ASP A 242 -7.78 -18.12 -11.74
N ASP A 243 -6.67 -17.62 -11.19
CA ASP A 243 -5.92 -16.49 -11.74
C ASP A 243 -5.59 -16.65 -13.22
N LEU A 244 -4.85 -17.70 -13.59
CA LEU A 244 -4.42 -17.90 -14.97
C LEU A 244 -5.59 -18.12 -15.93
N SER A 245 -6.66 -18.80 -15.50
CA SER A 245 -7.83 -19.03 -16.34
C SER A 245 -8.56 -17.71 -16.66
N ILE A 246 -8.72 -16.84 -15.68
CA ILE A 246 -9.36 -15.53 -15.87
C ILE A 246 -8.52 -14.61 -16.74
N TYR A 247 -7.20 -14.56 -16.53
CA TYR A 247 -6.29 -13.79 -17.39
C TYR A 247 -6.32 -14.31 -18.84
N ALA A 248 -6.40 -15.63 -19.05
CA ALA A 248 -6.49 -16.23 -20.37
C ALA A 248 -7.85 -15.96 -21.05
N GLU A 249 -8.97 -16.05 -20.31
CA GLU A 249 -10.31 -15.72 -20.80
C GLU A 249 -10.44 -14.27 -21.28
N ASP A 250 -9.72 -13.37 -20.62
CA ASP A 250 -9.72 -11.95 -20.99
C ASP A 250 -8.65 -11.61 -22.04
N GLY A 251 -7.92 -12.61 -22.52
CA GLY A 251 -6.91 -12.47 -23.58
C GLY A 251 -5.67 -11.70 -23.16
N LEU A 252 -5.38 -11.68 -21.87
CA LEU A 252 -4.20 -11.01 -21.32
C LEU A 252 -2.98 -11.92 -21.28
N ILE A 253 -3.19 -13.23 -21.23
CA ILE A 253 -2.15 -14.24 -21.41
C ILE A 253 -2.62 -15.30 -22.40
N GLU A 254 -1.66 -15.93 -23.08
CA GLU A 254 -1.89 -17.09 -23.93
C GLU A 254 -1.12 -18.28 -23.35
N VAL A 255 -1.84 -19.38 -23.13
CA VAL A 255 -1.26 -20.59 -22.56
C VAL A 255 -1.24 -21.67 -23.64
N GLU A 256 -0.06 -22.04 -24.10
CA GLU A 256 0.16 -23.09 -25.09
C GLU A 256 0.67 -24.36 -24.42
N TYR A 257 0.10 -25.50 -24.86
CA TYR A 257 0.57 -26.83 -24.50
C TYR A 257 1.21 -27.47 -25.73
N PRO A 258 2.48 -27.18 -26.06
CA PRO A 258 3.14 -27.83 -27.18
C PRO A 258 3.25 -29.34 -26.94
N ALA A 259 3.29 -30.13 -28.03
CA ALA A 259 3.35 -31.60 -27.95
C ALA A 259 4.58 -32.14 -27.21
N SER A 260 5.60 -31.30 -27.04
CA SER A 260 6.76 -31.55 -26.19
C SER A 260 6.78 -30.54 -25.05
N TYR A 261 6.75 -31.03 -23.81
CA TYR A 261 6.95 -30.20 -22.61
C TYR A 261 8.17 -29.27 -22.76
N PRO A 262 8.15 -28.04 -22.27
CA PRO A 262 7.31 -27.43 -21.25
C PRO A 262 6.17 -26.54 -21.79
N LEU A 263 5.15 -26.31 -20.93
CA LEU A 263 4.14 -25.27 -21.03
C LEU A 263 4.78 -23.93 -21.44
N ARG A 264 4.19 -23.24 -22.42
CA ARG A 264 4.54 -21.85 -22.78
C ARG A 264 3.42 -20.93 -22.35
N VAL A 265 3.81 -19.84 -21.67
CA VAL A 265 2.91 -18.74 -21.36
C VAL A 265 3.48 -17.51 -22.06
N SER A 266 2.68 -16.90 -22.92
CA SER A 266 2.98 -15.60 -23.53
C SER A 266 2.06 -14.53 -22.98
N ILE A 267 2.61 -13.34 -22.78
CA ILE A 267 1.88 -12.17 -22.29
C ILE A 267 1.37 -11.40 -23.52
N SER A 268 0.09 -11.08 -23.51
CA SER A 268 -0.52 -10.28 -24.57
C SER A 268 0.12 -8.89 -24.68
N PRO A 269 0.31 -8.36 -25.90
CA PRO A 269 0.71 -6.96 -26.09
C PRO A 269 -0.23 -5.95 -25.40
N LEU A 270 -1.46 -6.34 -25.07
CA LEU A 270 -2.40 -5.54 -24.29
C LEU A 270 -1.94 -5.33 -22.83
N LEU A 271 -1.09 -6.21 -22.30
CA LEU A 271 -0.43 -6.01 -20.99
C LEU A 271 0.86 -5.20 -21.11
N ALA A 272 1.50 -5.14 -22.28
CA ALA A 272 2.69 -4.32 -22.49
C ALA A 272 2.41 -2.83 -22.31
N SER A 273 1.19 -2.37 -22.66
CA SER A 273 0.76 -0.98 -22.38
C SER A 273 0.49 -0.70 -20.90
N VAL A 274 0.41 -1.75 -20.09
CA VAL A 274 0.19 -1.68 -18.65
C VAL A 274 1.50 -1.49 -17.90
N ASP A 275 2.59 -2.04 -18.40
CA ASP A 275 3.90 -1.84 -17.78
C ASP A 275 4.29 -0.36 -17.82
N ASP A 276 4.06 0.34 -18.95
CA ASP A 276 4.31 1.78 -19.06
C ASP A 276 3.40 2.61 -18.13
N ALA A 277 2.11 2.28 -18.05
CA ALA A 277 1.16 2.97 -17.17
C ALA A 277 1.45 2.68 -15.69
N ARG A 278 1.83 1.44 -15.36
CA ARG A 278 2.22 1.02 -14.02
C ARG A 278 3.54 1.65 -13.59
N GLU A 279 4.48 1.79 -14.51
CA GLU A 279 5.75 2.48 -14.31
C GLU A 279 5.52 3.95 -13.98
N ALA A 280 4.73 4.67 -14.78
CA ALA A 280 4.35 6.06 -14.55
C ALA A 280 3.58 6.22 -13.22
N GLU A 281 2.74 5.25 -12.85
CA GLU A 281 1.99 5.25 -11.60
C GLU A 281 2.89 5.02 -10.38
N VAL A 282 3.79 4.05 -10.44
CA VAL A 282 4.78 3.82 -9.38
C VAL A 282 5.67 5.05 -9.20
N GLU A 283 6.14 5.66 -10.28
CA GLU A 283 6.92 6.90 -10.21
C GLU A 283 6.12 8.05 -9.58
N ARG A 284 4.85 8.19 -9.95
CA ARG A 284 3.97 9.21 -9.39
C ARG A 284 3.68 8.99 -7.89
N LEU A 285 3.40 7.73 -7.48
CA LEU A 285 3.20 7.38 -6.07
C LEU A 285 4.47 7.61 -5.26
N LEU A 286 5.62 7.17 -5.77
CA LEU A 286 6.91 7.42 -5.13
C LEU A 286 7.19 8.93 -5.01
N GLY A 287 6.89 9.71 -6.05
CA GLY A 287 7.00 11.18 -6.04
C GLY A 287 6.08 11.82 -5.00
N THR A 288 4.84 11.35 -4.90
CA THR A 288 3.86 11.84 -3.91
C THR A 288 4.30 11.54 -2.48
N TYR A 289 4.72 10.29 -2.21
CA TYR A 289 5.20 9.92 -0.88
C TYR A 289 6.53 10.60 -0.52
N ALA A 290 7.44 10.76 -1.47
CA ALA A 290 8.67 11.50 -1.25
C ALA A 290 8.39 12.98 -0.93
N GLY A 291 7.41 13.59 -1.59
CA GLY A 291 6.92 14.93 -1.27
C GLY A 291 6.37 15.02 0.15
N GLN A 292 5.49 14.09 0.54
CA GLN A 292 4.93 14.04 1.90
C GLN A 292 6.01 13.88 2.98
N VAL A 293 6.99 13.00 2.75
CA VAL A 293 8.14 12.85 3.66
C VAL A 293 8.94 14.15 3.77
N SER A 294 9.19 14.83 2.65
CA SER A 294 9.90 16.11 2.63
C SER A 294 9.16 17.18 3.42
N ASP A 295 7.84 17.28 3.25
CA ASP A 295 7.00 18.25 3.96
C ASP A 295 6.97 17.97 5.47
N LEU A 296 6.83 16.71 5.87
CA LEU A 296 6.87 16.29 7.27
C LEU A 296 8.22 16.59 7.92
N LEU A 297 9.32 16.30 7.23
CA LEU A 297 10.66 16.60 7.75
C LEU A 297 10.92 18.10 7.84
N ALA A 298 10.43 18.91 6.89
CA ALA A 298 10.51 20.36 6.96
C ALA A 298 9.74 20.89 8.18
N GLU A 299 8.58 20.35 8.48
CA GLU A 299 7.78 20.73 9.66
C GLU A 299 8.45 20.27 10.96
N VAL A 300 9.02 19.08 11.01
CA VAL A 300 9.85 18.61 12.15
C VAL A 300 10.99 19.59 12.41
N MET A 301 11.71 20.00 11.37
CA MET A 301 12.80 20.97 11.49
C MET A 301 12.29 22.32 12.02
N ARG A 302 11.14 22.79 11.53
CA ARG A 302 10.51 24.03 11.98
C ARG A 302 10.14 23.98 13.47
N LEU A 303 9.47 22.90 13.90
CA LEU A 303 9.04 22.70 15.28
C LEU A 303 10.24 22.55 16.23
N THR A 304 11.26 21.81 15.81
CA THR A 304 12.51 21.66 16.59
C THR A 304 13.24 22.98 16.74
N ALA A 305 13.27 23.81 15.69
CA ALA A 305 13.86 25.13 15.76
C ALA A 305 13.10 26.08 16.70
N LEU A 306 11.75 26.01 16.70
CA LEU A 306 10.92 26.76 17.64
C LEU A 306 11.11 26.29 19.09
N ALA A 307 11.22 24.99 19.32
CA ALA A 307 11.50 24.41 20.63
C ALA A 307 12.93 24.74 21.12
N GLY A 308 13.88 24.93 20.21
CA GLY A 308 15.28 25.33 20.55
C GLY A 308 15.47 26.80 20.95
N VAL A 309 14.46 27.67 20.79
CA VAL A 309 14.50 29.08 21.21
C VAL A 309 14.21 29.16 22.71
N PRO A 310 15.17 29.60 23.55
CA PRO A 310 14.92 29.72 24.98
C PRO A 310 13.78 30.72 25.24
N PRO A 311 12.83 30.42 26.15
CA PRO A 311 11.72 31.29 26.45
C PRO A 311 12.25 32.63 26.96
N ARG A 312 11.72 33.74 26.42
CA ARG A 312 12.05 35.09 26.94
C ARG A 312 11.67 35.20 28.42
N PRO A 313 12.55 35.67 29.30
CA PRO A 313 12.22 35.80 30.72
C PRO A 313 11.22 36.95 30.89
N SER A 314 9.96 36.65 30.87
CA SER A 314 8.87 37.52 31.28
C SER A 314 8.21 36.92 32.52
N GLY A 315 8.21 37.69 33.61
CA GLY A 315 7.74 37.25 34.92
C GLY A 315 6.33 36.64 34.90
N ASN A 316 6.12 35.64 35.73
CA ASN A 316 4.91 34.86 35.98
C ASN A 316 4.41 33.80 34.96
N GLY A 317 5.24 33.35 34.02
CA GLY A 317 4.83 32.39 33.01
C GLY A 317 5.67 31.10 32.86
N ALA A 318 6.60 30.82 33.80
CA ALA A 318 7.54 29.69 33.64
C ALA A 318 6.88 28.32 33.47
N ALA A 319 5.73 28.06 34.11
CA ALA A 319 5.01 26.78 33.99
C ALA A 319 4.31 26.63 32.64
N GLY A 320 3.84 27.69 32.01
CA GLY A 320 3.21 27.67 30.68
C GLY A 320 4.20 27.45 29.56
N ALA A 321 5.38 28.09 29.63
CA ALA A 321 6.44 27.94 28.63
C ALA A 321 7.05 26.53 28.58
N ASP A 322 7.11 25.84 29.73
CA ASP A 322 7.55 24.44 29.83
C ASP A 322 6.52 23.45 29.28
N VAL A 323 5.25 23.78 29.30
CA VAL A 323 4.17 22.96 28.69
C VAL A 323 4.23 23.12 27.18
N GLU A 324 4.25 24.34 26.66
CA GLU A 324 4.31 24.65 25.23
C GLU A 324 5.57 24.07 24.58
N HIS A 325 6.71 24.14 25.23
CA HIS A 325 7.95 23.51 24.77
C HIS A 325 7.84 21.99 24.68
N ARG A 326 7.24 21.33 25.68
CA ARG A 326 7.02 19.87 25.67
C ARG A 326 6.02 19.45 24.59
N GLU A 327 4.99 20.23 24.36
CA GLU A 327 4.00 19.98 23.30
C GLU A 327 4.64 20.10 21.91
N LEU A 328 5.47 21.11 21.64
CA LEU A 328 6.21 21.25 20.39
C LEU A 328 7.16 20.09 20.14
N LEU A 329 7.89 19.63 21.17
CA LEU A 329 8.77 18.47 21.05
C LEU A 329 8.00 17.17 20.83
N ALA A 330 6.87 16.99 21.52
CA ALA A 330 6.01 15.82 21.35
C ALA A 330 5.45 15.75 19.93
N GLU A 331 5.01 16.89 19.39
CA GLU A 331 4.51 16.99 18.02
C GLU A 331 5.62 16.74 16.99
N ALA A 332 6.82 17.31 17.18
CA ALA A 332 7.97 17.03 16.32
C ALA A 332 8.33 15.54 16.30
N HIS A 333 8.33 14.86 17.45
CA HIS A 333 8.59 13.42 17.52
C HIS A 333 7.48 12.59 16.84
N ARG A 334 6.22 13.05 16.94
CA ARG A 334 5.10 12.39 16.25
C ARG A 334 5.26 12.44 14.73
N LEU A 335 5.55 13.65 14.20
CA LEU A 335 5.75 13.85 12.76
C LEU A 335 7.01 13.13 12.24
N GLU A 336 8.08 13.07 13.05
CA GLU A 336 9.28 12.30 12.72
C GLU A 336 8.98 10.79 12.62
N ALA A 337 8.17 10.25 13.53
CA ALA A 337 7.72 8.87 13.48
C ALA A 337 6.84 8.60 12.24
N GLU A 338 6.01 9.56 11.86
CA GLU A 338 5.19 9.49 10.65
C GLU A 338 6.03 9.54 9.38
N ALA A 339 7.01 10.46 9.29
CA ALA A 339 7.96 10.52 8.19
C ALA A 339 8.75 9.21 8.06
N ARG A 340 9.20 8.63 9.17
CA ARG A 340 9.89 7.32 9.19
C ARG A 340 9.00 6.20 8.68
N THR A 341 7.72 6.18 9.05
CA THR A 341 6.77 5.18 8.56
C THR A 341 6.55 5.30 7.05
N LEU A 342 6.47 6.53 6.52
CA LEU A 342 6.38 6.77 5.08
C LEU A 342 7.67 6.38 4.35
N GLN A 343 8.84 6.64 4.94
CA GLN A 343 10.13 6.17 4.42
C GLN A 343 10.23 4.65 4.39
N GLU A 344 9.72 3.95 5.42
CA GLU A 344 9.63 2.48 5.43
C GLU A 344 8.68 1.93 4.36
N ARG A 345 7.65 2.68 3.97
CA ARG A 345 6.75 2.37 2.85
C ARG A 345 7.38 2.62 1.49
N LEU A 346 8.21 3.65 1.37
CA LEU A 346 9.05 3.91 0.21
C LEU A 346 10.16 2.86 0.06
N ALA A 347 10.55 2.20 1.16
CA ALA A 347 11.38 1.01 1.11
C ALA A 347 10.55 -0.13 0.51
N VAL A 348 10.70 -0.31 -0.79
CA VAL A 348 9.99 -1.28 -1.63
C VAL A 348 9.97 -2.64 -0.94
N PRO A 349 8.80 -3.32 -0.83
CA PRO A 349 8.73 -4.67 -0.30
C PRO A 349 9.65 -5.59 -1.10
N THR A 350 10.45 -6.38 -0.41
CA THR A 350 11.44 -7.30 -0.98
C THR A 350 10.82 -8.58 -1.57
N ASP A 351 9.51 -8.65 -1.69
CA ASP A 351 8.75 -9.80 -2.14
C ASP A 351 7.97 -9.45 -3.44
N GLY A 352 8.51 -9.86 -4.56
CA GLY A 352 7.78 -9.92 -5.82
C GLY A 352 8.15 -8.87 -6.88
N LEU A 353 7.17 -8.45 -7.67
CA LEU A 353 7.33 -7.64 -8.89
C LEU A 353 7.99 -6.27 -8.65
N GLY A 354 7.72 -5.62 -7.52
CA GLY A 354 8.33 -4.33 -7.18
C GLY A 354 9.84 -4.38 -6.98
N TYR A 355 10.35 -5.51 -6.45
CA TYR A 355 11.78 -5.68 -6.26
C TYR A 355 12.53 -5.96 -7.59
N ARG A 356 11.97 -6.79 -8.46
CA ARG A 356 12.53 -7.04 -9.80
C ARG A 356 12.59 -5.76 -10.62
N TYR A 357 11.54 -4.95 -10.52
CA TYR A 357 11.49 -3.63 -11.14
C TYR A 357 12.60 -2.71 -10.62
N LEU A 358 12.82 -2.67 -9.29
CA LEU A 358 13.94 -1.92 -8.71
C LEU A 358 15.28 -2.39 -9.27
N VAL A 359 15.51 -3.72 -9.36
CA VAL A 359 16.74 -4.31 -9.90
C VAL A 359 16.96 -3.89 -11.36
N GLU A 360 15.92 -3.98 -12.19
CA GLU A 360 15.98 -3.57 -13.60
C GLU A 360 16.26 -2.08 -13.78
N ARG A 361 15.62 -1.22 -12.96
CA ARG A 361 15.86 0.22 -12.99
C ARG A 361 17.28 0.58 -12.54
N VAL A 362 17.76 -0.07 -11.47
CA VAL A 362 19.15 0.12 -11.01
C VAL A 362 20.14 -0.33 -12.11
N ARG A 363 19.88 -1.47 -12.78
CA ARG A 363 20.67 -1.93 -13.92
C ARG A 363 20.71 -0.88 -15.03
N ALA A 364 19.56 -0.45 -15.53
CA ALA A 364 19.46 0.54 -16.60
C ALA A 364 20.17 1.86 -16.25
N ALA A 365 20.03 2.33 -15.02
CA ALA A 365 20.68 3.54 -14.54
C ALA A 365 22.22 3.41 -14.49
N VAL A 366 22.71 2.23 -14.13
CA VAL A 366 24.16 1.94 -14.11
C VAL A 366 24.70 1.81 -15.53
N GLU A 367 24.02 1.08 -16.42
CA GLU A 367 24.42 0.94 -17.84
C GLU A 367 24.49 2.29 -18.57
N GLU A 368 23.59 3.23 -18.23
CA GLU A 368 23.58 4.57 -18.83
C GLU A 368 24.74 5.47 -18.34
N ARG A 369 25.17 5.30 -17.08
CA ARG A 369 26.04 6.28 -16.38
C ARG A 369 27.42 5.78 -16.04
N VAL A 370 27.61 4.47 -15.97
CA VAL A 370 28.90 3.86 -15.64
C VAL A 370 29.54 3.30 -16.91
N PRO A 371 30.77 3.67 -17.24
CA PRO A 371 31.47 3.12 -18.40
C PRO A 371 31.60 1.60 -18.34
N ALA A 372 31.52 0.93 -19.48
CA ALA A 372 31.74 -0.52 -19.60
C ALA A 372 33.07 -0.93 -18.96
N GLY A 373 33.06 -1.98 -18.14
CA GLY A 373 34.22 -2.42 -17.36
C GLY A 373 34.50 -1.59 -16.11
N GLY A 374 33.62 -0.62 -15.77
CA GLY A 374 33.70 0.16 -14.55
C GLY A 374 33.46 -0.72 -13.31
N LYS A 375 34.19 -0.43 -12.21
CA LYS A 375 34.00 -1.15 -10.94
C LYS A 375 32.97 -0.45 -10.06
N VAL A 376 31.92 -1.16 -9.70
CA VAL A 376 30.76 -0.67 -8.96
C VAL A 376 30.56 -1.46 -7.67
N LEU A 377 30.40 -0.77 -6.55
CA LEU A 377 29.91 -1.36 -5.31
C LEU A 377 28.42 -1.08 -5.16
N VAL A 378 27.66 -2.07 -4.68
CA VAL A 378 26.24 -1.95 -4.39
C VAL A 378 25.98 -2.25 -2.93
N VAL A 379 25.24 -1.39 -2.25
CA VAL A 379 24.72 -1.70 -0.91
C VAL A 379 23.55 -2.66 -1.05
N SER A 380 23.89 -3.91 -1.38
CA SER A 380 22.98 -4.98 -1.82
C SER A 380 22.45 -5.86 -0.68
N ARG A 381 23.00 -5.72 0.53
CA ARG A 381 22.67 -6.57 1.70
C ARG A 381 22.82 -8.08 1.44
N GLY A 382 23.74 -8.43 0.53
CA GLY A 382 24.02 -9.81 0.12
C GLY A 382 23.16 -10.34 -1.04
N ASP A 383 22.29 -9.50 -1.58
CA ASP A 383 21.46 -9.87 -2.72
C ASP A 383 22.27 -9.82 -4.02
N ARG A 384 22.31 -10.95 -4.72
CA ARG A 384 23.05 -11.13 -5.97
C ARG A 384 22.33 -10.58 -7.19
N GLU A 385 21.00 -10.46 -7.16
CA GLU A 385 20.25 -9.90 -8.28
C GLU A 385 20.63 -8.43 -8.52
N LEU A 386 20.91 -7.69 -7.45
CA LEU A 386 21.40 -6.31 -7.52
C LEU A 386 22.84 -6.16 -8.06
N LEU A 387 23.56 -7.24 -8.26
CA LEU A 387 24.90 -7.22 -8.86
C LEU A 387 24.89 -7.54 -10.36
N ASP A 388 23.77 -7.96 -10.92
CA ASP A 388 23.63 -8.19 -12.36
C ASP A 388 23.35 -6.86 -13.06
N LEU A 389 24.39 -6.04 -13.22
CA LEU A 389 24.34 -4.65 -13.71
C LEU A 389 24.92 -4.47 -15.13
N GLY A 390 24.86 -5.51 -15.98
CA GLY A 390 25.35 -5.45 -17.35
C GLY A 390 26.88 -5.49 -17.45
N ASP A 391 27.48 -4.65 -18.32
CA ASP A 391 28.90 -4.68 -18.65
C ASP A 391 29.83 -4.00 -17.62
N VAL A 392 29.51 -4.09 -16.32
CA VAL A 392 30.31 -3.53 -15.21
C VAL A 392 30.76 -4.62 -14.25
N GLU A 393 31.87 -4.39 -13.55
CA GLU A 393 32.33 -5.26 -12.46
C GLU A 393 31.63 -4.86 -11.15
N ALA A 394 30.48 -5.51 -10.85
CA ALA A 394 29.70 -5.21 -9.64
C ALA A 394 30.11 -6.07 -8.45
N GLY A 395 30.19 -5.46 -7.26
CA GLY A 395 30.49 -6.11 -6.00
C GLY A 395 29.59 -5.65 -4.86
N HIS A 396 29.53 -6.43 -3.80
CA HIS A 396 28.79 -6.07 -2.59
C HIS A 396 29.46 -4.95 -1.79
N PHE A 397 28.68 -4.13 -1.11
CA PHE A 397 29.22 -3.27 -0.07
C PHE A 397 28.44 -3.48 1.25
N PRO A 398 29.14 -3.85 2.35
CA PRO A 398 30.56 -4.20 2.42
C PRO A 398 30.87 -5.61 1.88
N GLN A 399 32.12 -5.85 1.48
CA GLN A 399 32.61 -7.14 0.99
C GLN A 399 33.96 -7.51 1.61
N ASP A 400 34.30 -8.83 1.57
CA ASP A 400 35.61 -9.35 1.94
C ASP A 400 36.64 -9.19 0.79
N ALA A 401 37.87 -9.67 1.01
CA ALA A 401 38.95 -9.62 0.03
C ALA A 401 38.66 -10.47 -1.23
N GLU A 402 37.78 -11.46 -1.11
CA GLU A 402 37.33 -12.35 -2.19
C GLU A 402 36.06 -11.80 -2.89
N GLY A 403 35.56 -10.62 -2.54
CA GLY A 403 34.39 -9.97 -3.15
C GLY A 403 33.04 -10.50 -2.64
N ARG A 404 33.02 -11.30 -1.56
CA ARG A 404 31.78 -11.84 -0.99
C ARG A 404 31.21 -10.87 0.04
N TYR A 405 29.89 -10.77 0.13
CA TYR A 405 29.22 -10.01 1.16
C TYR A 405 29.63 -10.48 2.57
N LEU A 406 29.97 -9.53 3.46
CA LEU A 406 30.45 -9.85 4.81
C LEU A 406 29.39 -10.48 5.73
N GLY A 407 28.11 -10.52 5.33
CA GLY A 407 27.03 -11.07 6.14
C GLY A 407 26.54 -10.13 7.26
N HIS A 408 27.16 -8.97 7.44
CA HIS A 408 26.79 -7.97 8.43
C HIS A 408 27.10 -6.55 7.91
N HIS A 409 26.48 -5.56 8.53
CA HIS A 409 26.74 -4.16 8.25
C HIS A 409 28.03 -3.68 8.93
N PRO A 410 28.67 -2.57 8.47
CA PRO A 410 29.77 -1.95 9.18
C PRO A 410 29.39 -1.62 10.63
N HIS A 411 30.36 -1.70 11.52
CA HIS A 411 30.13 -1.55 12.95
C HIS A 411 29.68 -0.12 13.31
N ASP A 412 30.27 0.87 12.66
CA ASP A 412 29.96 2.29 12.83
C ASP A 412 30.28 3.09 11.56
N SER A 413 30.07 4.40 11.62
CA SER A 413 30.30 5.33 10.50
C SER A 413 31.75 5.38 10.05
N ALA A 414 32.71 5.27 10.98
CA ALA A 414 34.13 5.27 10.67
C ALA A 414 34.58 3.98 9.98
N ASP A 415 34.06 2.80 10.42
CA ASP A 415 34.29 1.52 9.77
C ASP A 415 33.71 1.50 8.34
N ALA A 416 32.49 2.05 8.16
CA ALA A 416 31.87 2.16 6.84
C ALA A 416 32.73 3.00 5.86
N LEU A 417 33.22 4.15 6.33
CA LEU A 417 34.07 5.02 5.52
C LEU A 417 35.43 4.39 5.24
N ALA A 418 36.06 3.75 6.23
CA ALA A 418 37.36 3.08 6.06
C ALA A 418 37.29 1.98 4.99
N ARG A 419 36.21 1.16 5.01
CA ARG A 419 35.98 0.12 4.00
C ARG A 419 35.75 0.70 2.61
N LEU A 420 35.01 1.81 2.48
CA LEU A 420 34.83 2.48 1.20
C LEU A 420 36.15 2.98 0.63
N GLU A 421 36.98 3.61 1.47
CA GLU A 421 38.30 4.12 1.05
C GLU A 421 39.27 2.98 0.69
N GLU A 422 39.19 1.84 1.33
CA GLU A 422 39.93 0.63 0.95
C GLU A 422 39.55 0.16 -0.46
N GLN A 423 38.26 0.07 -0.76
CA GLN A 423 37.77 -0.33 -2.08
C GLN A 423 38.11 0.70 -3.18
N ARG A 424 38.13 2.00 -2.84
CA ARG A 424 38.63 3.04 -3.76
C ARG A 424 40.08 2.85 -4.15
N ARG A 425 40.94 2.42 -3.21
CA ARG A 425 42.39 2.17 -3.50
C ARG A 425 42.60 1.02 -4.47
N VAL A 426 41.68 0.07 -4.54
CA VAL A 426 41.73 -1.06 -5.51
C VAL A 426 40.96 -0.75 -6.80
N GLY A 427 40.58 0.52 -7.00
CA GLY A 427 40.08 1.04 -8.27
C GLY A 427 38.55 1.01 -8.41
N VAL A 428 37.81 0.89 -7.32
CA VAL A 428 36.34 1.06 -7.39
C VAL A 428 36.02 2.53 -7.65
N GLY A 429 35.25 2.78 -8.72
CA GLY A 429 34.88 4.12 -9.18
C GLY A 429 33.48 4.57 -8.78
N TYR A 430 32.60 3.65 -8.40
CA TYR A 430 31.20 3.97 -8.15
C TYR A 430 30.64 3.24 -6.94
N LEU A 431 29.71 3.89 -6.24
CA LEU A 431 28.89 3.30 -5.17
C LEU A 431 27.42 3.52 -5.49
N VAL A 432 26.64 2.45 -5.56
CA VAL A 432 25.21 2.48 -5.77
C VAL A 432 24.49 2.18 -4.47
N LEU A 433 23.62 3.10 -4.07
CA LEU A 433 22.65 2.89 -2.98
C LEU A 433 21.26 2.72 -3.59
N PRO A 434 20.71 1.51 -3.66
CA PRO A 434 19.29 1.31 -3.96
C PRO A 434 18.41 1.95 -2.88
N ALA A 435 17.16 2.33 -3.23
CA ALA A 435 16.22 2.96 -2.30
C ALA A 435 16.01 2.15 -1.01
N THR A 436 16.08 0.81 -1.11
CA THR A 436 16.04 -0.11 0.04
C THR A 436 17.20 0.07 1.05
N SER A 437 18.24 0.82 0.68
CA SER A 437 19.43 1.03 1.50
C SER A 437 19.68 2.51 1.85
N TYR A 438 18.74 3.42 1.57
CA TYR A 438 18.90 4.87 1.87
C TYR A 438 19.08 5.18 3.36
N TRP A 439 18.57 4.33 4.24
CA TRP A 439 18.80 4.44 5.68
C TRP A 439 20.29 4.45 6.08
N TRP A 440 21.18 3.97 5.21
CA TRP A 440 22.61 4.04 5.42
C TRP A 440 23.12 5.48 5.53
N LEU A 441 22.55 6.39 4.75
CA LEU A 441 22.93 7.81 4.77
C LEU A 441 22.53 8.53 6.07
N ASP A 442 21.51 8.01 6.76
CA ASP A 442 21.06 8.52 8.04
C ASP A 442 21.83 7.88 9.20
N HIS A 443 22.16 6.60 9.06
CA HIS A 443 22.83 5.82 10.09
C HIS A 443 24.34 6.06 10.12
N TYR A 444 25.01 6.09 8.96
CA TYR A 444 26.45 6.30 8.82
C TYR A 444 26.78 7.74 8.41
N ARG A 445 26.70 8.66 9.38
CA ARG A 445 26.79 10.12 9.12
C ARG A 445 28.11 10.54 8.48
N ASP A 446 29.26 10.03 8.96
CA ASP A 446 30.58 10.40 8.37
C ASP A 446 30.70 9.89 6.94
N LEU A 447 30.15 8.70 6.63
CA LEU A 447 30.06 8.18 5.27
C LEU A 447 29.16 9.07 4.41
N ALA A 448 27.97 9.43 4.90
CA ALA A 448 27.05 10.31 4.22
C ALA A 448 27.64 11.69 3.93
N ASP A 449 28.29 12.29 4.91
CA ASP A 449 28.99 13.59 4.77
C ASP A 449 30.14 13.49 3.77
N HIS A 450 30.90 12.41 3.79
CA HIS A 450 31.95 12.16 2.81
C HIS A 450 31.39 12.06 1.40
N LEU A 451 30.34 11.24 1.20
CA LEU A 451 29.71 11.04 -0.11
C LEU A 451 29.10 12.34 -0.65
N ARG A 452 28.37 13.09 0.18
CA ARG A 452 27.73 14.35 -0.21
C ARG A 452 28.72 15.47 -0.53
N ASN A 453 29.84 15.52 0.19
CA ASN A 453 30.79 16.64 0.07
C ASN A 453 31.94 16.36 -0.91
N ARG A 454 32.26 15.09 -1.20
CA ARG A 454 33.44 14.71 -1.97
C ARG A 454 33.17 13.90 -3.23
N CYS A 455 31.94 13.42 -3.42
CA CYS A 455 31.55 12.62 -4.58
C CYS A 455 30.49 13.35 -5.41
N ALA A 456 30.52 13.17 -6.73
CA ALA A 456 29.38 13.54 -7.55
C ALA A 456 28.27 12.51 -7.31
N ALA A 457 27.02 12.98 -7.17
CA ALA A 457 25.88 12.13 -6.91
C ALA A 457 24.83 12.32 -7.99
N THR A 458 24.30 11.21 -8.53
CA THR A 458 23.11 11.17 -9.36
C THR A 458 21.98 10.54 -8.55
N GLU A 459 21.01 11.35 -8.16
CA GLU A 459 19.85 10.93 -7.37
C GLU A 459 18.68 10.65 -8.32
N LEU A 460 18.16 9.40 -8.32
CA LEU A 460 17.15 8.90 -9.26
C LEU A 460 15.86 8.43 -8.56
N GLY A 461 15.63 8.81 -7.31
CA GLY A 461 14.46 8.39 -6.54
C GLY A 461 14.47 6.90 -6.11
N PHE A 462 14.79 5.98 -7.03
CA PHE A 462 14.88 4.53 -6.77
C PHE A 462 16.31 4.06 -6.45
N CYS A 463 17.34 4.85 -6.77
CA CYS A 463 18.72 4.65 -6.33
C CYS A 463 19.51 5.97 -6.38
N THR A 464 20.64 6.00 -5.66
CA THR A 464 21.65 7.06 -5.80
C THR A 464 22.95 6.43 -6.24
N ILE A 465 23.57 6.98 -7.30
CA ILE A 465 24.88 6.58 -7.81
C ILE A 465 25.89 7.65 -7.43
N PHE A 466 26.88 7.29 -6.61
CA PHE A 466 27.99 8.15 -6.25
C PHE A 466 29.21 7.81 -7.09
N GLU A 467 29.80 8.81 -7.74
CA GLU A 467 31.07 8.70 -8.40
C GLU A 467 32.21 8.95 -7.40
N LEU A 468 32.98 7.92 -7.11
CA LEU A 468 34.03 7.91 -6.07
C LEU A 468 35.37 8.46 -6.55
N ALA A 469 35.51 8.82 -7.83
CA ALA A 469 36.70 9.42 -8.37
C ALA A 469 36.95 10.84 -7.82
N PRO A 470 38.19 11.31 -7.67
CA PRO A 470 38.48 12.66 -7.16
C PRO A 470 37.89 13.71 -8.11
N GLN A 471 36.97 14.53 -7.60
CA GLN A 471 36.49 15.70 -8.34
C GLN A 471 37.66 16.66 -8.65
N ARG A 472 37.77 17.06 -9.92
CA ARG A 472 38.45 18.31 -10.24
C ARG A 472 37.65 19.45 -9.64
N GLU A 473 38.26 20.30 -8.80
CA GLU A 473 37.60 21.46 -8.21
C GLU A 473 36.87 22.27 -9.29
N GLY A 474 35.52 22.32 -9.22
CA GLY A 474 34.73 23.19 -10.08
C GLY A 474 33.44 22.63 -10.72
N ALA A 475 32.97 21.43 -10.42
CA ALA A 475 31.73 20.92 -11.04
C ALA A 475 30.47 21.30 -10.26
N VAL A 476 29.58 22.03 -10.92
CA VAL A 476 28.28 22.50 -10.46
C VAL A 476 27.27 21.31 -10.42
N ARG A 477 26.47 21.26 -9.35
CA ARG A 477 25.37 20.28 -9.19
C ARG A 477 24.33 20.44 -10.30
N GLU A 478 24.15 19.46 -11.15
CA GLU A 478 22.95 19.34 -12.00
C GLU A 478 21.87 18.55 -11.27
N ARG A 479 20.78 19.24 -10.92
CA ARG A 479 19.52 18.60 -10.59
C ARG A 479 18.74 18.42 -11.89
N VAL A 480 18.56 17.22 -12.34
CA VAL A 480 17.61 16.90 -13.41
C VAL A 480 16.22 16.79 -12.77
N ARG A 481 15.30 17.61 -13.28
CA ARG A 481 13.88 17.66 -12.87
C ARG A 481 13.11 16.54 -13.51
#